data_8b65e8e565167014be07ff11da974328
#
_entry.id   8b65e8e565167014be07ff11da974328
#
_cell.length_a   1.000
_cell.length_b   1.000
_cell.length_c   1.000
_cell.angle_alpha   90.00
_cell.angle_beta   90.00
_cell.angle_gamma   90.00
#
_symmetry.space_group_name_H-M   'P 1'
#
loop_
_entity.id
_entity.type
_entity.pdbx_description
1 polymer ?
#
loop_
_entity_poly.entity_id
_entity_poly.type
_entity_poly.pdbx_seq_one_letter_code
_entity_poly.pdbx_strand_id
1 'polypeptide(L)'
;PWENDLVSHDATAKEYVVINSTAGHLKEAIAAANKDYTKLKHLKVTGTINAYDFHIMRDSMFSLSAVNLKEVRIKAGYFECNKDGLQSIMGEDDELPTACFERKSLLSSFVFPDTLKVIKGSAFHESGLSGSVNIPEGVVEIENGAFENMPNLNGSLTLPSTLKRITGVNTFLGAGFVCELKLPEGLEEIGEQIFLGCPGFHGELKLPNHLKKIGAGAFKDCKNLNGNLVIPQSLTTIPTGPLNAPV
;
A
#
# COMPACT_ATOMS: atom_id res chain seq x y z
N PRO A 1 -10.37 -12.61 22.41
CA PRO A 1 -11.01 -11.43 21.91
C PRO A 1 -9.99 -10.30 21.96
N TRP A 2 -9.28 -10.07 20.85
CA TRP A 2 -8.35 -8.96 20.73
C TRP A 2 -8.62 -8.26 19.42
N GLU A 3 -9.44 -7.22 19.53
CA GLU A 3 -9.61 -6.22 18.49
C GLU A 3 -8.30 -5.43 18.39
N ASN A 4 -7.50 -5.71 17.37
CA ASN A 4 -6.42 -4.83 16.95
C ASN A 4 -6.86 -4.04 15.71
N ASP A 5 -7.88 -3.20 15.89
CA ASP A 5 -8.19 -2.13 14.95
C ASP A 5 -7.36 -0.90 15.29
N LEU A 6 -6.04 -0.99 15.06
CA LEU A 6 -5.15 0.17 15.15
C LEU A 6 -4.90 0.74 13.77
N VAL A 7 -5.89 1.44 13.26
CA VAL A 7 -5.70 2.39 12.19
C VAL A 7 -6.07 3.77 12.71
N SER A 8 -5.06 4.64 12.79
CA SER A 8 -5.10 6.08 13.03
C SER A 8 -5.72 6.55 14.35
N HIS A 9 -4.91 7.23 15.13
CA HIS A 9 -5.34 8.11 16.21
C HIS A 9 -6.12 9.30 15.66
N ASP A 10 -7.41 9.09 15.40
CA ASP A 10 -8.38 10.14 15.43
C ASP A 10 -9.56 9.66 16.29
N ALA A 11 -9.70 10.25 17.46
CA ALA A 11 -10.64 9.83 18.52
C ALA A 11 -12.12 10.13 18.19
N THR A 12 -12.43 10.47 16.96
CA THR A 12 -13.79 10.56 16.45
C THR A 12 -14.07 9.32 15.60
N ALA A 13 -14.93 8.44 16.08
CA ALA A 13 -15.43 7.31 15.31
C ALA A 13 -15.94 7.82 13.96
N LYS A 14 -15.23 7.51 12.87
CA LYS A 14 -15.64 7.90 11.52
C LYS A 14 -16.93 7.17 11.19
N GLU A 15 -18.02 7.92 10.97
CA GLU A 15 -19.26 7.32 10.51
C GLU A 15 -19.13 6.97 9.02
N TYR A 16 -19.06 5.68 8.72
CA TYR A 16 -18.98 5.18 7.35
C TYR A 16 -20.36 4.98 6.74
N VAL A 17 -20.53 5.42 5.49
CA VAL A 17 -21.61 4.94 4.65
C VAL A 17 -21.25 3.54 4.19
N VAL A 18 -22.05 2.53 4.58
CA VAL A 18 -21.81 1.12 4.24
C VAL A 18 -22.56 0.77 2.96
N ILE A 19 -21.86 0.28 1.96
CA ILE A 19 -22.41 -0.12 0.65
C ILE A 19 -22.03 -1.56 0.37
N ASN A 20 -23.02 -2.41 0.12
CA ASN A 20 -22.79 -3.74 -0.43
C ASN A 20 -22.77 -3.64 -1.96
N SER A 21 -21.68 -4.04 -2.58
CA SER A 21 -21.49 -3.92 -4.04
C SER A 21 -21.24 -5.28 -4.69
N THR A 22 -21.50 -5.33 -5.99
CA THR A 22 -20.97 -6.34 -6.90
C THR A 22 -19.94 -5.70 -7.82
N ALA A 23 -18.96 -6.48 -8.25
CA ALA A 23 -17.84 -5.98 -9.06
C ALA A 23 -18.30 -5.19 -10.28
N GLY A 24 -17.80 -3.96 -10.43
CA GLY A 24 -18.15 -3.03 -11.49
C GLY A 24 -19.43 -2.21 -11.28
N HIS A 25 -20.10 -2.32 -10.12
CA HIS A 25 -21.40 -1.70 -9.88
C HIS A 25 -21.44 -0.84 -8.61
N LEU A 26 -20.30 -0.38 -8.11
CA LEU A 26 -20.25 0.43 -6.89
C LEU A 26 -21.05 1.73 -7.01
N LYS A 27 -20.99 2.39 -8.15
CA LYS A 27 -21.73 3.63 -8.42
C LYS A 27 -23.24 3.43 -8.34
N GLU A 28 -23.74 2.37 -8.96
CA GLU A 28 -25.14 1.99 -8.96
C GLU A 28 -25.61 1.58 -7.56
N ALA A 29 -24.79 0.85 -6.81
CA ALA A 29 -25.07 0.47 -5.44
C ALA A 29 -25.17 1.69 -4.50
N ILE A 30 -24.31 2.69 -4.67
CA ILE A 30 -24.36 3.96 -3.93
C ILE A 30 -25.65 4.73 -4.27
N ALA A 31 -26.01 4.80 -5.55
CA ALA A 31 -27.22 5.46 -6.01
C ALA A 31 -28.50 4.76 -5.48
N ALA A 32 -28.53 3.42 -5.47
CA ALA A 32 -29.63 2.63 -4.90
C ALA A 32 -29.81 2.86 -3.40
N ALA A 33 -28.73 3.22 -2.68
CA ALA A 33 -28.77 3.62 -1.26
C ALA A 33 -29.18 5.11 -1.08
N ASN A 34 -29.63 5.80 -2.11
CA ASN A 34 -29.97 7.23 -2.12
C ASN A 34 -28.81 8.12 -1.63
N LYS A 35 -27.57 7.78 -1.99
CA LYS A 35 -26.36 8.55 -1.70
C LYS A 35 -25.78 9.16 -2.95
N ASP A 36 -25.20 10.35 -2.78
CA ASP A 36 -24.44 11.05 -3.82
C ASP A 36 -22.94 10.69 -3.65
N TYR A 37 -22.42 9.85 -4.54
CA TYR A 37 -21.03 9.38 -4.47
C TYR A 37 -20.01 10.53 -4.51
N THR A 38 -20.34 11.66 -5.12
CA THR A 38 -19.42 12.82 -5.20
C THR A 38 -19.22 13.51 -3.86
N LYS A 39 -20.16 13.33 -2.91
CA LYS A 39 -20.16 13.95 -1.58
C LYS A 39 -19.75 13.02 -0.46
N LEU A 40 -19.61 11.72 -0.73
CA LEU A 40 -19.22 10.74 0.29
C LEU A 40 -17.78 11.02 0.76
N LYS A 41 -17.63 11.15 2.08
CA LYS A 41 -16.33 11.32 2.74
C LYS A 41 -15.77 10.01 3.25
N HIS A 42 -16.59 9.18 3.86
CA HIS A 42 -16.19 7.91 4.47
C HIS A 42 -17.04 6.79 3.88
N LEU A 43 -16.39 5.84 3.22
CA LEU A 43 -17.02 4.73 2.53
C LEU A 43 -16.50 3.39 3.07
N LYS A 44 -17.41 2.53 3.56
CA LYS A 44 -17.14 1.11 3.77
C LYS A 44 -17.86 0.33 2.67
N VAL A 45 -17.12 -0.53 1.98
CA VAL A 45 -17.68 -1.44 0.97
C VAL A 45 -17.64 -2.86 1.51
N THR A 46 -18.68 -3.64 1.20
CA THR A 46 -18.74 -5.09 1.40
C THR A 46 -19.11 -5.76 0.08
N GLY A 47 -18.92 -7.07 -0.01
CA GLY A 47 -19.20 -7.83 -1.24
C GLY A 47 -18.01 -7.85 -2.21
N THR A 48 -18.23 -7.51 -3.48
CA THR A 48 -17.16 -7.57 -4.49
C THR A 48 -17.00 -6.26 -5.24
N ILE A 49 -15.75 -5.94 -5.61
CA ILE A 49 -15.39 -4.79 -6.46
C ILE A 49 -14.33 -5.22 -7.48
N ASN A 50 -14.10 -4.40 -8.51
CA ASN A 50 -13.04 -4.62 -9.50
C ASN A 50 -12.32 -3.30 -9.86
N ALA A 51 -11.45 -3.33 -10.87
CA ALA A 51 -10.67 -2.18 -11.31
C ALA A 51 -11.53 -0.95 -11.68
N TYR A 52 -12.74 -1.14 -12.22
CA TYR A 52 -13.66 -0.04 -12.51
C TYR A 52 -14.13 0.68 -11.24
N ASP A 53 -14.46 -0.07 -10.19
CA ASP A 53 -14.92 0.52 -8.93
C ASP A 53 -13.79 1.35 -8.25
N PHE A 54 -12.55 0.89 -8.36
CA PHE A 54 -11.38 1.67 -7.91
C PHE A 54 -11.23 2.96 -8.72
N HIS A 55 -11.41 2.92 -10.03
CA HIS A 55 -11.42 4.12 -10.88
C HIS A 55 -12.52 5.11 -10.43
N ILE A 56 -13.73 4.65 -10.14
CA ILE A 56 -14.81 5.49 -9.60
C ILE A 56 -14.41 6.12 -8.26
N MET A 57 -13.83 5.35 -7.33
CA MET A 57 -13.37 5.88 -6.04
C MET A 57 -12.26 6.92 -6.20
N ARG A 58 -11.31 6.70 -7.12
CA ARG A 58 -10.20 7.62 -7.37
C ARG A 58 -10.66 8.90 -8.06
N ASP A 59 -11.37 8.78 -9.19
CA ASP A 59 -11.55 9.88 -10.13
C ASP A 59 -12.90 10.59 -10.04
N SER A 60 -13.89 9.96 -9.41
CA SER A 60 -15.26 10.51 -9.35
C SER A 60 -15.72 10.83 -7.93
N MET A 61 -15.12 10.24 -6.90
CA MET A 61 -15.50 10.48 -5.50
C MET A 61 -14.57 11.55 -4.87
N PHE A 62 -14.75 12.81 -5.27
CA PHE A 62 -13.83 13.92 -4.95
C PHE A 62 -13.68 14.20 -3.46
N SER A 63 -14.72 13.94 -2.66
CA SER A 63 -14.74 14.20 -1.21
C SER A 63 -14.21 13.03 -0.37
N LEU A 64 -13.86 11.90 -0.99
CA LEU A 64 -13.51 10.65 -0.31
C LEU A 64 -12.21 10.79 0.48
N SER A 65 -12.31 10.65 1.80
CA SER A 65 -11.19 10.82 2.74
C SER A 65 -10.90 9.57 3.57
N ALA A 66 -11.84 8.62 3.67
CA ALA A 66 -11.63 7.35 4.33
C ALA A 66 -12.33 6.22 3.56
N VAL A 67 -11.59 5.12 3.34
CA VAL A 67 -12.10 3.93 2.65
C VAL A 67 -11.82 2.70 3.51
N ASN A 68 -12.85 1.88 3.74
CA ASN A 68 -12.72 0.60 4.42
C ASN A 68 -13.17 -0.52 3.48
N LEU A 69 -12.25 -1.36 3.07
CA LEU A 69 -12.47 -2.51 2.18
C LEU A 69 -12.26 -3.86 2.89
N LYS A 70 -12.20 -3.88 4.23
CA LYS A 70 -11.84 -5.09 4.99
C LYS A 70 -12.61 -6.34 4.55
N GLU A 71 -13.91 -6.21 4.33
CA GLU A 71 -14.83 -7.30 3.98
C GLU A 71 -15.07 -7.43 2.48
N VAL A 72 -14.23 -6.80 1.65
CA VAL A 72 -14.35 -6.83 0.20
C VAL A 72 -13.53 -7.96 -0.39
N ARG A 73 -14.04 -8.56 -1.45
CA ARG A 73 -13.29 -9.39 -2.38
C ARG A 73 -13.05 -8.63 -3.68
N ILE A 74 -11.78 -8.43 -4.05
CA ILE A 74 -11.44 -7.85 -5.34
C ILE A 74 -11.54 -8.94 -6.39
N LYS A 75 -12.20 -8.63 -7.52
CA LYS A 75 -12.38 -9.52 -8.64
C LYS A 75 -11.60 -9.03 -9.86
N ALA A 76 -11.09 -9.99 -10.62
CA ALA A 76 -10.55 -9.71 -11.94
C ALA A 76 -11.56 -8.91 -12.75
N GLY A 77 -11.09 -7.99 -13.56
CA GLY A 77 -11.95 -7.18 -14.41
C GLY A 77 -11.14 -6.30 -15.33
N TYR A 78 -11.69 -6.06 -16.49
CA TYR A 78 -11.14 -5.17 -17.48
C TYR A 78 -11.97 -3.88 -17.53
N PHE A 79 -11.29 -2.76 -17.53
CA PHE A 79 -11.90 -1.46 -17.72
C PHE A 79 -11.21 -0.73 -18.86
N GLU A 80 -11.96 -0.39 -19.89
CA GLU A 80 -11.50 0.37 -21.05
C GLU A 80 -11.86 1.84 -20.86
N CYS A 81 -10.87 2.69 -20.68
CA CYS A 81 -11.08 4.13 -20.57
C CYS A 81 -11.06 4.76 -21.96
N ASN A 82 -12.24 4.84 -22.60
CA ASN A 82 -12.39 5.21 -24.02
C ASN A 82 -12.44 6.71 -24.33
N LYS A 83 -12.23 7.61 -23.36
CA LYS A 83 -12.45 9.05 -23.69
C LYS A 83 -11.18 9.88 -23.89
N ASP A 84 -10.01 9.48 -23.39
CA ASP A 84 -8.80 10.30 -23.45
C ASP A 84 -7.51 9.51 -23.67
N GLY A 85 -7.56 8.31 -24.26
CA GLY A 85 -6.36 7.52 -24.56
C GLY A 85 -5.63 6.96 -23.34
N LEU A 86 -6.28 6.93 -22.19
CA LEU A 86 -5.76 6.36 -20.96
C LEU A 86 -5.89 4.84 -20.98
N GLN A 87 -4.83 4.19 -20.51
CA GLN A 87 -4.62 2.76 -20.52
C GLN A 87 -5.80 1.98 -19.94
N SER A 88 -6.15 0.90 -20.61
CA SER A 88 -7.00 -0.17 -20.07
C SER A 88 -6.42 -0.65 -18.74
N ILE A 89 -7.21 -0.62 -17.68
CA ILE A 89 -6.82 -1.14 -16.38
C ILE A 89 -7.28 -2.58 -16.29
N MET A 90 -6.34 -3.50 -16.23
CA MET A 90 -6.62 -4.90 -15.89
C MET A 90 -6.45 -5.06 -14.38
N GLY A 91 -7.43 -5.64 -13.73
CA GLY A 91 -7.36 -6.06 -12.35
C GLY A 91 -7.42 -7.58 -12.25
N GLU A 92 -6.67 -8.15 -11.35
CA GLU A 92 -6.70 -9.57 -11.01
C GLU A 92 -7.43 -9.80 -9.68
N ASP A 93 -7.79 -11.07 -9.41
CA ASP A 93 -8.44 -11.42 -8.14
C ASP A 93 -7.52 -11.13 -6.95
N ASP A 94 -8.10 -10.49 -5.93
CA ASP A 94 -7.44 -10.16 -4.67
C ASP A 94 -6.15 -9.30 -4.81
N GLU A 95 -6.09 -8.44 -5.84
CA GLU A 95 -5.01 -7.48 -6.06
C GLU A 95 -5.53 -6.03 -6.05
N LEU A 96 -4.83 -5.11 -5.37
CA LEU A 96 -5.07 -3.68 -5.57
C LEU A 96 -4.54 -3.28 -6.95
N PRO A 97 -5.37 -2.68 -7.81
CA PRO A 97 -4.94 -2.28 -9.15
C PRO A 97 -3.84 -1.22 -9.13
N THR A 98 -3.06 -1.16 -10.20
CA THR A 98 -2.08 -0.09 -10.44
C THR A 98 -2.73 1.29 -10.29
N ALA A 99 -2.06 2.19 -9.58
CA ALA A 99 -2.46 3.59 -9.39
C ALA A 99 -3.89 3.78 -8.85
N CYS A 100 -4.44 2.80 -8.12
CA CYS A 100 -5.86 2.80 -7.73
C CYS A 100 -6.26 3.98 -6.81
N PHE A 101 -5.31 4.57 -6.09
CA PHE A 101 -5.49 5.80 -5.30
C PHE A 101 -4.32 6.78 -5.47
N GLU A 102 -3.64 6.71 -6.62
CA GLU A 102 -2.58 7.67 -6.96
C GLU A 102 -3.12 9.10 -6.87
N ARG A 103 -2.34 9.98 -6.21
CA ARG A 103 -2.64 11.42 -6.04
C ARG A 103 -4.01 11.73 -5.41
N LYS A 104 -4.62 10.76 -4.74
CA LYS A 104 -5.85 10.96 -3.96
C LYS A 104 -5.53 11.73 -2.67
N SER A 105 -5.24 13.01 -2.77
CA SER A 105 -4.71 13.86 -1.68
C SER A 105 -5.62 13.97 -0.46
N LEU A 106 -6.93 13.83 -0.62
CA LEU A 106 -7.89 13.86 0.50
C LEU A 106 -8.02 12.50 1.22
N LEU A 107 -7.56 11.40 0.60
CA LEU A 107 -7.63 10.08 1.22
C LEU A 107 -6.63 9.97 2.36
N SER A 108 -7.07 10.16 3.59
CA SER A 108 -6.22 10.12 4.80
C SER A 108 -6.22 8.77 5.52
N SER A 109 -7.17 7.89 5.20
CA SER A 109 -7.33 6.59 5.88
C SER A 109 -7.80 5.51 4.91
N PHE A 110 -7.15 4.35 4.97
CA PHE A 110 -7.49 3.19 4.14
C PHE A 110 -7.36 1.90 4.94
N VAL A 111 -8.39 1.05 4.88
CA VAL A 111 -8.38 -0.30 5.46
C VAL A 111 -8.36 -1.32 4.33
N PHE A 112 -7.32 -2.14 4.32
CA PHE A 112 -7.10 -3.16 3.30
C PHE A 112 -8.10 -4.30 3.35
N PRO A 113 -8.41 -4.95 2.20
CA PRO A 113 -9.14 -6.21 2.18
C PRO A 113 -8.38 -7.34 2.90
N ASP A 114 -9.11 -8.15 3.68
CA ASP A 114 -8.52 -9.31 4.38
C ASP A 114 -8.00 -10.39 3.40
N THR A 115 -8.51 -10.42 2.16
CA THR A 115 -8.11 -11.40 1.13
C THR A 115 -6.95 -10.95 0.26
N LEU A 116 -6.44 -9.73 0.48
CA LEU A 116 -5.45 -9.11 -0.41
C LEU A 116 -4.17 -9.94 -0.56
N LYS A 117 -3.68 -10.04 -1.80
CA LYS A 117 -2.47 -10.79 -2.18
C LYS A 117 -1.36 -9.91 -2.71
N VAL A 118 -1.70 -8.91 -3.52
CA VAL A 118 -0.72 -8.04 -4.19
C VAL A 118 -1.17 -6.58 -4.10
N ILE A 119 -0.21 -5.70 -3.84
CA ILE A 119 -0.38 -4.25 -3.97
C ILE A 119 0.40 -3.84 -5.22
N LYS A 120 -0.33 -3.48 -6.28
CA LYS A 120 0.27 -3.11 -7.58
C LYS A 120 0.96 -1.74 -7.54
N GLY A 121 1.73 -1.49 -8.59
CA GLY A 121 2.55 -0.29 -8.70
C GLY A 121 1.76 1.01 -8.55
N SER A 122 2.37 1.99 -7.88
CA SER A 122 1.82 3.33 -7.64
C SER A 122 0.44 3.37 -6.94
N ALA A 123 -0.01 2.26 -6.32
CA ALA A 123 -1.36 2.14 -5.77
C ALA A 123 -1.77 3.33 -4.89
N PHE A 124 -0.85 3.89 -4.10
CA PHE A 124 -1.07 5.05 -3.23
C PHE A 124 -0.07 6.19 -3.47
N HIS A 125 0.68 6.18 -4.59
CA HIS A 125 1.68 7.20 -4.90
C HIS A 125 1.12 8.61 -4.70
N GLU A 126 1.79 9.45 -3.90
CA GLU A 126 1.38 10.83 -3.59
C GLU A 126 -0.05 10.96 -3.03
N SER A 127 -0.63 9.91 -2.44
CA SER A 127 -1.94 10.03 -1.79
C SER A 127 -1.83 10.71 -0.41
N GLY A 128 -2.98 11.10 0.15
CA GLY A 128 -3.04 11.80 1.43
C GLY A 128 -2.99 10.90 2.67
N LEU A 129 -2.71 9.60 2.52
CA LEU A 129 -2.67 8.66 3.65
C LEU A 129 -1.70 9.13 4.73
N SER A 130 -2.11 8.98 5.98
CA SER A 130 -1.35 9.46 7.14
C SER A 130 -1.30 8.42 8.27
N GLY A 131 -0.33 8.60 9.16
CA GLY A 131 -0.16 7.72 10.32
C GLY A 131 0.53 6.40 9.99
N SER A 132 0.00 5.30 10.49
CA SER A 132 0.57 3.95 10.34
C SER A 132 -0.03 3.21 9.15
N VAL A 133 0.76 2.30 8.57
CA VAL A 133 0.31 1.34 7.56
C VAL A 133 0.50 -0.07 8.09
N ASN A 134 -0.58 -0.82 8.12
CA ASN A 134 -0.56 -2.24 8.47
C ASN A 134 -0.97 -3.06 7.23
N ILE A 135 0.01 -3.64 6.56
CA ILE A 135 -0.24 -4.51 5.40
C ILE A 135 -0.77 -5.86 5.92
N PRO A 136 -1.93 -6.32 5.43
CA PRO A 136 -2.58 -7.51 5.99
C PRO A 136 -1.81 -8.80 5.69
N GLU A 137 -1.97 -9.80 6.58
CA GLU A 137 -1.49 -11.15 6.32
C GLU A 137 -2.15 -11.71 5.06
N GLY A 138 -1.37 -12.45 4.28
CA GLY A 138 -1.78 -12.93 2.97
C GLY A 138 -1.18 -12.15 1.81
N VAL A 139 -0.75 -10.91 2.00
CA VAL A 139 -0.01 -10.16 0.98
C VAL A 139 1.37 -10.79 0.77
N VAL A 140 1.67 -11.09 -0.49
CA VAL A 140 2.92 -11.76 -0.91
C VAL A 140 3.84 -10.83 -1.71
N GLU A 141 3.30 -9.75 -2.28
CA GLU A 141 4.06 -8.83 -3.11
C GLU A 141 3.56 -7.38 -3.00
N ILE A 142 4.50 -6.43 -2.97
CA ILE A 142 4.26 -5.00 -3.09
C ILE A 142 5.13 -4.50 -4.23
N GLU A 143 4.51 -3.83 -5.20
CA GLU A 143 5.20 -3.42 -6.42
C GLU A 143 5.68 -1.96 -6.38
N ASN A 144 6.43 -1.63 -7.41
CA ASN A 144 7.09 -0.36 -7.71
C ASN A 144 6.25 0.90 -7.35
N GLY A 145 6.81 1.77 -6.53
CA GLY A 145 6.22 3.06 -6.17
C GLY A 145 4.90 2.99 -5.39
N ALA A 146 4.49 1.81 -4.88
CA ALA A 146 3.15 1.65 -4.29
C ALA A 146 2.84 2.65 -3.15
N PHE A 147 3.84 3.07 -2.39
CA PHE A 147 3.76 4.06 -1.30
C PHE A 147 4.80 5.18 -1.47
N GLU A 148 5.15 5.51 -2.72
CA GLU A 148 6.14 6.53 -3.03
C GLU A 148 5.63 7.93 -2.69
N ASN A 149 6.51 8.78 -2.15
CA ASN A 149 6.24 10.18 -1.80
C ASN A 149 5.06 10.36 -0.82
N MET A 150 5.09 9.61 0.28
CA MET A 150 4.06 9.59 1.31
C MET A 150 4.56 10.20 2.64
N PRO A 151 4.88 11.51 2.71
CA PRO A 151 5.50 12.11 3.90
C PRO A 151 4.59 12.12 5.14
N ASN A 152 3.28 12.00 4.96
CA ASN A 152 2.31 11.98 6.04
C ASN A 152 2.17 10.62 6.73
N LEU A 153 2.81 9.56 6.23
CA LEU A 153 2.89 8.26 6.88
C LEU A 153 3.89 8.30 8.06
N ASN A 154 3.58 9.09 9.07
CA ASN A 154 4.45 9.39 10.20
C ASN A 154 4.33 8.41 11.39
N GLY A 155 3.61 7.32 11.21
CA GLY A 155 3.45 6.25 12.18
C GLY A 155 4.35 5.05 11.89
N SER A 156 3.87 3.84 12.18
CA SER A 156 4.58 2.59 11.96
C SER A 156 4.25 1.94 10.62
N LEU A 157 5.20 1.16 10.10
CA LEU A 157 5.00 0.23 8.99
C LEU A 157 5.04 -1.20 9.52
N THR A 158 3.96 -1.96 9.33
CA THR A 158 3.91 -3.40 9.61
C THR A 158 3.83 -4.16 8.30
N LEU A 159 4.85 -4.99 8.04
CA LEU A 159 4.91 -5.89 6.89
C LEU A 159 4.46 -7.29 7.32
N PRO A 160 3.63 -8.00 6.54
CA PRO A 160 3.10 -9.31 6.91
C PRO A 160 4.16 -10.40 6.82
N SER A 161 4.01 -11.46 7.61
CA SER A 161 4.92 -12.63 7.59
C SER A 161 4.90 -13.38 6.24
N THR A 162 3.82 -13.22 5.48
CA THR A 162 3.62 -13.82 4.15
C THR A 162 4.35 -13.11 3.02
N LEU A 163 4.88 -11.89 3.25
CA LEU A 163 5.50 -11.08 2.22
C LEU A 163 6.79 -11.73 1.68
N LYS A 164 6.84 -11.92 0.36
CA LYS A 164 7.95 -12.54 -0.36
C LYS A 164 8.78 -11.53 -1.14
N ARG A 165 8.15 -10.52 -1.70
CA ARG A 165 8.81 -9.58 -2.59
C ARG A 165 8.33 -8.16 -2.40
N ILE A 166 9.27 -7.22 -2.42
CA ILE A 166 9.02 -5.80 -2.64
C ILE A 166 9.79 -5.47 -3.93
N THR A 167 9.06 -5.39 -5.05
CA THR A 167 9.65 -5.38 -6.39
C THR A 167 9.71 -3.98 -7.01
N GLY A 168 10.46 -3.87 -8.11
CA GLY A 168 10.61 -2.64 -8.85
C GLY A 168 11.51 -1.62 -8.15
N VAL A 169 11.10 -0.35 -8.18
CA VAL A 169 11.86 0.78 -7.64
C VAL A 169 10.96 1.66 -6.76
N ASN A 170 11.56 2.36 -5.78
CA ASN A 170 10.93 3.46 -5.04
C ASN A 170 9.68 3.11 -4.20
N THR A 171 9.41 1.85 -3.88
CA THR A 171 8.12 1.45 -3.27
C THR A 171 7.74 2.27 -2.02
N PHE A 172 8.71 2.62 -1.18
CA PHE A 172 8.53 3.47 0.01
C PHE A 172 9.41 4.73 -0.03
N LEU A 173 9.89 5.14 -1.19
CA LEU A 173 10.74 6.34 -1.34
C LEU A 173 10.04 7.55 -0.72
N GLY A 174 10.74 8.24 0.20
CA GLY A 174 10.22 9.45 0.84
C GLY A 174 9.01 9.22 1.73
N ALA A 175 8.73 7.97 2.13
CA ALA A 175 7.72 7.69 3.14
C ALA A 175 8.18 8.13 4.53
N GLY A 176 7.29 8.80 5.27
CA GLY A 176 7.60 9.48 6.52
C GLY A 176 7.56 8.59 7.77
N PHE A 177 7.55 7.28 7.67
CA PHE A 177 7.45 6.35 8.81
C PHE A 177 8.47 6.62 9.89
N VAL A 178 8.05 6.53 11.16
CA VAL A 178 8.89 6.70 12.35
C VAL A 178 8.77 5.46 13.23
N CYS A 179 9.57 4.43 12.93
CA CYS A 179 9.54 3.15 13.65
C CYS A 179 10.81 2.33 13.39
N GLU A 180 10.99 1.24 14.14
CA GLU A 180 11.92 0.18 13.76
C GLU A 180 11.48 -0.46 12.44
N LEU A 181 12.40 -0.63 11.49
CA LEU A 181 12.13 -1.36 10.27
C LEU A 181 12.31 -2.86 10.50
N LYS A 182 11.20 -3.60 10.50
CA LYS A 182 11.18 -5.06 10.66
C LYS A 182 10.85 -5.72 9.33
N LEU A 183 11.85 -6.35 8.72
CA LEU A 183 11.69 -7.13 7.49
C LEU A 183 11.26 -8.56 7.85
N PRO A 184 10.21 -9.12 7.23
CA PRO A 184 9.77 -10.47 7.54
C PRO A 184 10.79 -11.52 7.07
N GLU A 185 10.99 -12.58 7.85
CA GLU A 185 12.00 -13.63 7.57
C GLU A 185 11.77 -14.35 6.24
N GLY A 186 10.52 -14.39 5.75
CA GLY A 186 10.18 -14.98 4.46
C GLY A 186 10.48 -14.11 3.25
N LEU A 187 11.00 -12.89 3.42
CA LEU A 187 11.25 -11.95 2.33
C LEU A 187 12.45 -12.41 1.49
N GLU A 188 12.26 -12.54 0.18
CA GLU A 188 13.24 -13.08 -0.77
C GLU A 188 13.83 -11.99 -1.68
N GLU A 189 13.08 -10.92 -1.93
CA GLU A 189 13.51 -9.84 -2.83
C GLU A 189 13.16 -8.46 -2.29
N ILE A 190 14.15 -7.56 -2.34
CA ILE A 190 14.03 -6.11 -2.13
C ILE A 190 14.57 -5.44 -3.40
N GLY A 191 13.75 -4.66 -4.10
CA GLY A 191 14.10 -3.94 -5.31
C GLY A 191 15.02 -2.75 -5.08
N GLU A 192 15.17 -1.90 -6.10
CA GLU A 192 16.05 -0.73 -6.04
C GLU A 192 15.38 0.42 -5.28
N GLN A 193 16.15 1.14 -4.46
CA GLN A 193 15.72 2.36 -3.77
C GLN A 193 14.41 2.22 -2.96
N ILE A 194 14.09 0.99 -2.50
CA ILE A 194 12.79 0.68 -1.87
C ILE A 194 12.50 1.58 -0.67
N PHE A 195 13.49 1.83 0.18
CA PHE A 195 13.37 2.70 1.36
C PHE A 195 14.23 3.97 1.24
N LEU A 196 14.53 4.41 0.01
CA LEU A 196 15.33 5.62 -0.20
C LEU A 196 14.67 6.83 0.47
N GLY A 197 15.46 7.59 1.24
CA GLY A 197 14.98 8.84 1.83
C GLY A 197 13.94 8.65 2.95
N CYS A 198 14.02 7.54 3.69
CA CYS A 198 13.18 7.26 4.86
C CYS A 198 13.98 7.45 6.17
N PRO A 199 14.26 8.69 6.60
CA PRO A 199 15.11 8.94 7.77
C PRO A 199 14.46 8.57 9.11
N GLY A 200 13.15 8.37 9.14
CA GLY A 200 12.42 8.03 10.35
C GLY A 200 12.54 6.56 10.77
N PHE A 201 12.98 5.66 9.88
CA PHE A 201 13.33 4.30 10.29
C PHE A 201 14.58 4.32 11.17
N HIS A 202 14.52 3.64 12.31
CA HIS A 202 15.59 3.59 13.29
C HIS A 202 15.80 2.17 13.82
N GLY A 203 16.85 2.00 14.65
CA GLY A 203 17.22 0.71 15.22
C GLY A 203 18.10 -0.11 14.28
N GLU A 204 18.33 -1.36 14.64
CA GLU A 204 19.21 -2.27 13.92
C GLU A 204 18.56 -2.78 12.64
N LEU A 205 19.23 -2.61 11.48
CA LEU A 205 18.78 -3.22 10.23
C LEU A 205 19.20 -4.69 10.20
N LYS A 206 18.20 -5.59 10.18
CA LYS A 206 18.39 -7.04 10.03
C LYS A 206 17.85 -7.50 8.68
N LEU A 207 18.74 -8.04 7.85
CA LEU A 207 18.33 -8.66 6.58
C LEU A 207 17.84 -10.08 6.85
N PRO A 208 16.69 -10.49 6.25
CA PRO A 208 16.15 -11.84 6.41
C PRO A 208 17.11 -12.92 5.87
N ASN A 209 17.19 -14.06 6.55
CA ASN A 209 18.07 -15.15 6.15
C ASN A 209 17.75 -15.78 4.78
N HIS A 210 16.54 -15.56 4.27
CA HIS A 210 16.08 -16.08 2.97
C HIS A 210 16.19 -15.05 1.83
N LEU A 211 16.75 -13.86 2.10
CA LEU A 211 16.88 -12.79 1.11
C LEU A 211 17.86 -13.21 0.01
N LYS A 212 17.37 -13.26 -1.24
CA LYS A 212 18.11 -13.68 -2.44
C LYS A 212 18.61 -12.51 -3.28
N LYS A 213 17.86 -11.40 -3.24
CA LYS A 213 18.15 -10.22 -4.05
C LYS A 213 17.88 -8.94 -3.25
N ILE A 214 18.80 -7.98 -3.39
CA ILE A 214 18.65 -6.62 -2.88
C ILE A 214 19.12 -5.63 -3.96
N GLY A 215 18.32 -4.61 -4.22
CA GLY A 215 18.62 -3.60 -5.23
C GLY A 215 19.53 -2.48 -4.73
N ALA A 216 20.09 -1.74 -5.69
CA ALA A 216 20.96 -0.61 -5.40
C ALA A 216 20.22 0.48 -4.61
N GLY A 217 20.88 1.04 -3.59
CA GLY A 217 20.33 2.14 -2.79
C GLY A 217 19.07 1.78 -2.00
N ALA A 218 18.80 0.48 -1.75
CA ALA A 218 17.58 0.04 -1.09
C ALA A 218 17.31 0.74 0.26
N PHE A 219 18.36 1.12 1.01
CA PHE A 219 18.29 1.83 2.29
C PHE A 219 19.03 3.18 2.27
N LYS A 220 19.26 3.73 1.08
CA LYS A 220 19.96 4.99 0.93
C LYS A 220 19.22 6.11 1.68
N ASP A 221 19.97 6.93 2.43
CA ASP A 221 19.46 8.05 3.24
C ASP A 221 18.50 7.64 4.39
N CYS A 222 18.49 6.36 4.80
CA CYS A 222 17.89 5.90 6.06
C CYS A 222 18.85 6.16 7.22
N LYS A 223 19.11 7.42 7.56
CA LYS A 223 20.23 7.88 8.40
C LYS A 223 20.18 7.40 9.86
N ASN A 224 19.03 6.94 10.35
CA ASN A 224 18.83 6.49 11.72
C ASN A 224 18.84 4.96 11.88
N LEU A 225 18.97 4.21 10.77
CA LEU A 225 19.28 2.79 10.86
C LEU A 225 20.72 2.62 11.35
N ASN A 226 20.96 1.63 12.19
CA ASN A 226 22.26 1.38 12.79
C ASN A 226 22.53 -0.13 12.92
N GLY A 227 23.64 -0.49 13.60
CA GLY A 227 24.03 -1.86 13.83
C GLY A 227 24.97 -2.42 12.75
N ASN A 228 25.47 -3.61 12.99
CA ASN A 228 26.34 -4.31 12.05
C ASN A 228 25.49 -5.04 11.03
N LEU A 229 25.53 -4.61 9.78
CA LEU A 229 24.80 -5.27 8.69
C LEU A 229 25.42 -6.65 8.42
N VAL A 230 24.68 -7.70 8.76
CA VAL A 230 25.03 -9.08 8.41
C VAL A 230 24.42 -9.42 7.05
N ILE A 231 25.28 -9.76 6.10
CA ILE A 231 24.87 -10.18 4.76
C ILE A 231 24.46 -11.65 4.79
N PRO A 232 23.21 -12.01 4.45
CA PRO A 232 22.77 -13.40 4.42
C PRO A 232 23.53 -14.22 3.37
N GLN A 233 23.84 -15.47 3.66
CA GLN A 233 24.49 -16.39 2.69
C GLN A 233 23.60 -16.68 1.47
N SER A 234 22.29 -16.53 1.61
CA SER A 234 21.33 -16.69 0.51
C SER A 234 21.40 -15.60 -0.55
N LEU A 235 22.06 -14.47 -0.24
CA LEU A 235 22.09 -13.32 -1.14
C LEU A 235 23.02 -13.63 -2.33
N THR A 236 22.42 -13.87 -3.50
CA THR A 236 23.15 -14.27 -4.73
C THR A 236 23.57 -13.06 -5.56
N THR A 237 22.97 -11.90 -5.33
CA THR A 237 23.24 -10.69 -6.09
C THR A 237 23.38 -9.51 -5.12
N ILE A 238 24.57 -8.96 -5.01
CA ILE A 238 24.85 -7.71 -4.31
C ILE A 238 24.99 -6.61 -5.37
N PRO A 239 24.25 -5.50 -5.26
CA PRO A 239 24.33 -4.43 -6.24
C PRO A 239 25.74 -3.81 -6.26
N THR A 240 26.19 -3.39 -7.46
CA THR A 240 27.43 -2.66 -7.65
C THR A 240 27.31 -1.21 -7.18
N GLY A 241 27.05 -1.00 -5.90
CA GLY A 241 26.91 0.33 -5.28
C GLY A 241 26.64 0.17 -3.80
N PRO A 242 26.88 1.21 -3.01
CA PRO A 242 26.65 1.12 -1.58
C PRO A 242 25.18 0.83 -1.34
N LEU A 243 24.88 -0.15 -0.49
CA LEU A 243 23.54 -0.32 0.09
C LEU A 243 23.15 0.96 0.86
N ASN A 244 24.14 1.82 1.13
CA ASN A 244 24.06 3.08 1.87
C ASN A 244 23.23 2.96 3.19
N ALA A 245 23.22 1.76 3.76
CA ALA A 245 22.95 1.66 5.18
C ALA A 245 24.10 2.38 5.92
N PRO A 246 23.84 3.22 6.89
CA PRO A 246 24.91 3.79 7.71
C PRO A 246 25.71 2.65 8.34
N VAL A 247 27.04 2.70 8.19
CA VAL A 247 27.99 1.80 8.83
C VAL A 247 28.24 2.32 10.24
#